data_eb58509f6bed0352ddab730e2d278963
#
_entry.id   eb58509f6bed0352ddab730e2d278963
#
_cell.length_a   1.000
_cell.length_b   1.000
_cell.length_c   1.000
_cell.angle_alpha   90.00
_cell.angle_beta   90.00
_cell.angle_gamma   90.00
#
_symmetry.space_group_name_H-M   'P 1'
#
loop_
_entity.id
_entity.type
_entity.pdbx_description
1 polymer ?
#
loop_
_entity_poly.entity_id
_entity_poly.type
_entity_poly.pdbx_seq_one_letter_code
_entity_poly.pdbx_strand_id
1 'polypeptide(L)'
;VFDTGHQSYVHKLLTGRIAGFEKLRQRGGVAGYPNRSESEHDVVENSHASTALSWSDGIAKGFALTNQKDRTVICVVGDGALTGGMSWEALNNIAANKDEKLVIVVNDNERSYSPTIGGLATYLSTLRTTRGYEKFLDWGKGVLEKTPVVGQPIYETLHGMKKGIKDIVAPQGMFEDLGIKYFGPVDGHDISAIERALLSAKDFGGPVLVHVITEKGRGHAPAVNDEAEKFHAVGVVDAET
;
A
#
# COMPACT_ATOMS: atom_id res chain seq x y z
N VAL A 1 -8.57 -6.14 1.97
CA VAL A 1 -9.19 -5.15 2.87
C VAL A 1 -8.79 -3.76 2.43
N PHE A 2 -9.75 -2.82 2.35
CA PHE A 2 -9.50 -1.45 1.95
C PHE A 2 -9.78 -0.49 3.12
N ASP A 3 -8.92 0.49 3.34
CA ASP A 3 -9.03 1.41 4.48
C ASP A 3 -10.19 2.39 4.31
N THR A 4 -10.30 3.04 3.17
CA THR A 4 -11.30 4.07 2.91
C THR A 4 -12.11 3.79 1.65
N GLY A 5 -13.26 4.47 1.51
CA GLY A 5 -14.19 4.24 0.42
C GLY A 5 -13.58 4.42 -0.96
N HIS A 6 -12.86 5.52 -1.19
CA HIS A 6 -12.25 5.80 -2.47
C HIS A 6 -11.17 4.79 -2.90
N GLN A 7 -10.51 4.13 -1.97
CA GLN A 7 -9.59 3.04 -2.27
C GLN A 7 -10.33 1.79 -2.77
N SER A 8 -11.60 1.61 -2.43
CA SER A 8 -12.41 0.44 -2.79
C SER A 8 -13.25 0.60 -4.06
N TYR A 9 -13.32 1.79 -4.68
CA TYR A 9 -14.20 1.99 -5.83
C TYR A 9 -13.80 1.13 -7.04
N VAL A 10 -12.51 1.04 -7.34
CA VAL A 10 -12.01 0.15 -8.40
C VAL A 10 -12.35 -1.31 -8.09
N HIS A 11 -12.18 -1.74 -6.85
CA HIS A 11 -12.59 -3.07 -6.40
C HIS A 11 -14.10 -3.31 -6.62
N LYS A 12 -14.96 -2.35 -6.29
CA LYS A 12 -16.41 -2.45 -6.54
C LYS A 12 -16.73 -2.57 -8.03
N LEU A 13 -16.07 -1.78 -8.88
CA LEU A 13 -16.24 -1.87 -10.34
C LEU A 13 -15.84 -3.25 -10.87
N LEU A 14 -14.68 -3.76 -10.46
CA LEU A 14 -14.15 -5.05 -10.90
C LEU A 14 -14.93 -6.26 -10.37
N THR A 15 -15.72 -6.07 -9.32
CA THR A 15 -16.57 -7.12 -8.71
C THR A 15 -18.04 -7.01 -9.16
N GLY A 16 -18.31 -6.40 -10.31
CA GLY A 16 -19.60 -6.43 -11.01
C GLY A 16 -20.62 -5.39 -10.55
N ARG A 17 -20.23 -4.39 -9.77
CA ARG A 17 -21.15 -3.39 -9.20
C ARG A 17 -21.22 -2.07 -9.99
N ILE A 18 -20.79 -2.06 -11.26
CA ILE A 18 -20.70 -0.84 -12.07
C ILE A 18 -22.05 -0.08 -12.16
N ALA A 19 -23.16 -0.78 -12.36
CA ALA A 19 -24.48 -0.16 -12.46
C ALA A 19 -24.91 0.58 -11.18
N GLY A 20 -24.43 0.16 -10.02
CA GLY A 20 -24.73 0.81 -8.75
C GLY A 20 -24.08 2.19 -8.58
N PHE A 21 -23.08 2.51 -9.39
CA PHE A 21 -22.40 3.81 -9.35
C PHE A 21 -23.24 4.97 -9.87
N GLU A 22 -24.28 4.72 -10.68
CA GLU A 22 -25.26 5.75 -11.07
C GLU A 22 -25.94 6.40 -9.84
N LYS A 23 -26.04 5.63 -8.75
CA LYS A 23 -26.60 6.07 -7.47
C LYS A 23 -25.61 5.91 -6.32
N LEU A 24 -24.33 6.19 -6.57
CA LEU A 24 -23.28 6.10 -5.55
C LEU A 24 -23.68 6.90 -4.31
N ARG A 25 -23.59 6.26 -3.11
CA ARG A 25 -23.96 6.84 -1.80
C ARG A 25 -25.43 7.23 -1.66
N GLN A 26 -26.30 6.78 -2.56
CA GLN A 26 -27.74 7.02 -2.50
C GLN A 26 -28.48 5.70 -2.21
N ARG A 27 -29.73 5.82 -1.81
CA ARG A 27 -30.60 4.64 -1.59
C ARG A 27 -30.79 3.87 -2.89
N GLY A 28 -30.50 2.57 -2.85
CA GLY A 28 -30.58 1.68 -4.01
C GLY A 28 -29.36 1.71 -4.95
N GLY A 29 -28.31 2.44 -4.57
CA GLY A 29 -27.00 2.39 -5.20
C GLY A 29 -25.96 1.70 -4.31
N VAL A 30 -24.68 1.79 -4.68
CA VAL A 30 -23.58 1.26 -3.87
C VAL A 30 -23.18 2.23 -2.77
N ALA A 31 -22.82 1.71 -1.60
CA ALA A 31 -22.27 2.49 -0.49
C ALA A 31 -20.92 3.11 -0.87
N GLY A 32 -20.58 4.20 -0.21
CA GLY A 32 -19.29 4.86 -0.38
C GLY A 32 -18.10 4.09 0.23
N TYR A 33 -18.35 2.95 0.88
CA TYR A 33 -17.39 2.14 1.62
C TYR A 33 -17.58 0.66 1.32
N PRO A 34 -16.59 -0.22 1.62
CA PRO A 34 -16.81 -1.66 1.57
C PRO A 34 -18.04 -2.05 2.41
N ASN A 35 -18.89 -2.91 1.86
CA ASN A 35 -20.13 -3.30 2.50
C ASN A 35 -20.48 -4.77 2.18
N ARG A 36 -20.48 -5.62 3.20
CA ARG A 36 -20.74 -7.06 3.09
C ARG A 36 -22.13 -7.40 2.56
N SER A 37 -23.10 -6.51 2.75
CA SER A 37 -24.45 -6.71 2.20
C SER A 37 -24.52 -6.49 0.68
N GLU A 38 -23.52 -5.87 0.08
CA GLU A 38 -23.46 -5.61 -1.36
C GLU A 38 -22.75 -6.72 -2.14
N SER A 39 -21.75 -7.36 -1.53
CA SER A 39 -20.93 -8.34 -2.23
C SER A 39 -20.19 -9.28 -1.25
N GLU A 40 -20.08 -10.55 -1.61
CA GLU A 40 -19.21 -11.51 -0.92
C GLU A 40 -17.72 -11.17 -1.00
N HIS A 41 -17.33 -10.31 -1.96
CA HIS A 41 -15.97 -9.80 -2.10
C HIS A 41 -15.62 -8.73 -1.07
N ASP A 42 -16.59 -8.17 -0.36
CA ASP A 42 -16.36 -7.22 0.72
C ASP A 42 -16.29 -7.94 2.07
N VAL A 43 -15.09 -8.32 2.48
CA VAL A 43 -14.88 -9.17 3.68
C VAL A 43 -15.06 -8.40 5.00
N VAL A 44 -15.01 -7.08 4.98
CA VAL A 44 -15.24 -6.20 6.14
C VAL A 44 -16.12 -5.02 5.74
N GLU A 45 -16.78 -4.43 6.73
CA GLU A 45 -17.43 -3.12 6.61
C GLU A 45 -16.52 -2.08 7.25
N ASN A 46 -16.00 -1.16 6.45
CA ASN A 46 -14.99 -0.23 6.91
C ASN A 46 -15.25 1.18 6.40
N SER A 47 -15.82 2.02 7.27
CA SER A 47 -16.10 3.44 7.01
C SER A 47 -15.19 4.40 7.77
N HIS A 48 -14.34 3.90 8.65
CA HIS A 48 -13.43 4.71 9.46
C HIS A 48 -12.00 4.56 8.95
N ALA A 49 -11.35 5.68 8.60
CA ALA A 49 -9.94 5.69 8.21
C ALA A 49 -9.06 5.11 9.33
N SER A 50 -7.93 4.51 8.95
CA SER A 50 -6.91 3.93 9.83
C SER A 50 -7.30 2.59 10.49
N THR A 51 -8.42 1.97 10.11
CA THR A 51 -8.90 0.72 10.74
C THR A 51 -8.55 -0.54 9.95
N ALA A 52 -8.27 -0.43 8.65
CA ALA A 52 -8.08 -1.61 7.80
C ALA A 52 -6.89 -2.48 8.19
N LEU A 53 -5.83 -1.91 8.73
CA LEU A 53 -4.67 -2.67 9.22
C LEU A 53 -5.07 -3.58 10.39
N SER A 54 -5.85 -3.08 11.35
CA SER A 54 -6.33 -3.88 12.50
C SER A 54 -7.25 -5.02 12.04
N TRP A 55 -8.15 -4.76 11.07
CA TRP A 55 -8.97 -5.81 10.46
C TRP A 55 -8.11 -6.88 9.76
N SER A 56 -7.10 -6.44 9.02
CA SER A 56 -6.23 -7.32 8.25
C SER A 56 -5.36 -8.19 9.16
N ASP A 57 -4.82 -7.62 10.23
CA ASP A 57 -4.08 -8.32 11.28
C ASP A 57 -4.97 -9.40 11.93
N GLY A 58 -6.20 -9.05 12.32
CA GLY A 58 -7.14 -10.00 12.89
C GLY A 58 -7.51 -11.15 11.94
N ILE A 59 -7.72 -10.86 10.64
CA ILE A 59 -8.02 -11.89 9.64
C ILE A 59 -6.81 -12.81 9.43
N ALA A 60 -5.59 -12.26 9.32
CA ALA A 60 -4.39 -13.05 9.14
C ALA A 60 -4.12 -13.98 10.34
N LYS A 61 -4.30 -13.49 11.56
CA LYS A 61 -4.27 -14.30 12.78
C LYS A 61 -5.35 -15.38 12.79
N GLY A 62 -6.55 -15.04 12.34
CA GLY A 62 -7.65 -16.02 12.18
C GLY A 62 -7.29 -17.14 11.20
N PHE A 63 -6.65 -16.84 10.07
CA PHE A 63 -6.16 -17.84 9.13
C PHE A 63 -5.06 -18.72 9.73
N ALA A 64 -4.14 -18.14 10.48
CA ALA A 64 -3.11 -18.90 11.18
C ALA A 64 -3.69 -19.86 12.20
N LEU A 65 -4.64 -19.40 13.04
CA LEU A 65 -5.31 -20.22 14.07
C LEU A 65 -6.16 -21.36 13.48
N THR A 66 -6.72 -21.15 12.29
CA THR A 66 -7.53 -22.15 11.58
C THR A 66 -6.73 -22.98 10.57
N ASN A 67 -5.40 -22.89 10.62
CA ASN A 67 -4.46 -23.62 9.76
C ASN A 67 -4.64 -23.37 8.25
N GLN A 68 -5.13 -22.16 7.87
CA GLN A 68 -5.29 -21.73 6.46
C GLN A 68 -4.01 -21.02 5.99
N LYS A 69 -2.86 -21.70 6.05
CA LYS A 69 -1.54 -21.14 5.82
C LYS A 69 -1.22 -20.76 4.36
N ASP A 70 -2.05 -21.19 3.43
CA ASP A 70 -1.98 -20.85 2.00
C ASP A 70 -2.59 -19.49 1.66
N ARG A 71 -3.33 -18.91 2.59
CA ARG A 71 -3.98 -17.60 2.40
C ARG A 71 -3.04 -16.46 2.76
N THR A 72 -3.13 -15.39 1.99
CA THR A 72 -2.45 -14.10 2.23
C THR A 72 -3.50 -13.01 2.36
N VAL A 73 -3.37 -12.17 3.37
CA VAL A 73 -4.21 -10.98 3.52
C VAL A 73 -3.53 -9.80 2.86
N ILE A 74 -4.28 -9.02 2.08
CA ILE A 74 -3.79 -7.78 1.46
C ILE A 74 -4.61 -6.63 2.01
N CYS A 75 -3.94 -5.64 2.57
CA CYS A 75 -4.52 -4.40 3.08
C CYS A 75 -4.10 -3.23 2.20
N VAL A 76 -5.04 -2.44 1.71
CA VAL A 76 -4.77 -1.20 0.97
C VAL A 76 -5.10 -0.01 1.86
N VAL A 77 -4.11 0.82 2.12
CA VAL A 77 -4.21 2.00 2.99
C VAL A 77 -3.61 3.22 2.29
N GLY A 78 -4.26 4.37 2.40
CA GLY A 78 -3.70 5.64 1.91
C GLY A 78 -2.68 6.23 2.91
N ASP A 79 -1.76 7.04 2.40
CA ASP A 79 -0.75 7.75 3.22
C ASP A 79 -1.40 8.60 4.34
N GLY A 80 -2.50 9.28 4.04
CA GLY A 80 -3.25 10.04 5.04
C GLY A 80 -3.85 9.17 6.14
N ALA A 81 -4.44 8.02 5.80
CA ALA A 81 -4.99 7.08 6.77
C ALA A 81 -3.89 6.40 7.61
N LEU A 82 -2.71 6.21 7.04
CA LEU A 82 -1.56 5.67 7.75
C LEU A 82 -1.07 6.57 8.89
N THR A 83 -1.39 7.87 8.87
CA THR A 83 -1.04 8.80 9.96
C THR A 83 -1.86 8.61 11.23
N GLY A 84 -2.99 7.91 11.17
CA GLY A 84 -3.88 7.71 12.32
C GLY A 84 -3.32 6.78 13.38
N GLY A 85 -3.63 7.02 14.65
CA GLY A 85 -3.13 6.25 15.78
C GLY A 85 -3.44 4.76 15.72
N MET A 86 -4.63 4.37 15.23
CA MET A 86 -5.00 2.97 15.05
C MET A 86 -4.12 2.24 14.03
N SER A 87 -3.65 2.92 12.98
CA SER A 87 -2.70 2.34 12.03
C SER A 87 -1.37 2.01 12.71
N TRP A 88 -0.88 2.88 13.59
CA TRP A 88 0.35 2.67 14.35
C TRP A 88 0.23 1.53 15.35
N GLU A 89 -0.89 1.43 16.05
CA GLU A 89 -1.17 0.31 16.96
C GLU A 89 -1.19 -1.00 16.18
N ALA A 90 -1.87 -1.02 15.02
CA ALA A 90 -1.90 -2.20 14.15
C ALA A 90 -0.51 -2.58 13.63
N LEU A 91 0.29 -1.62 13.16
CA LEU A 91 1.67 -1.88 12.72
C LEU A 91 2.52 -2.48 13.84
N ASN A 92 2.38 -1.99 15.07
CA ASN A 92 3.06 -2.55 16.23
C ASN A 92 2.65 -4.02 16.49
N ASN A 93 1.37 -4.34 16.36
CA ASN A 93 0.87 -5.71 16.55
C ASN A 93 1.31 -6.65 15.40
N ILE A 94 1.26 -6.18 14.15
CA ILE A 94 1.72 -6.91 12.97
C ILE A 94 3.23 -7.21 13.07
N ALA A 95 4.01 -6.23 13.48
CA ALA A 95 5.46 -6.35 13.63
C ALA A 95 5.88 -7.41 14.65
N ALA A 96 5.04 -7.68 15.64
CA ALA A 96 5.29 -8.71 16.65
C ALA A 96 5.19 -10.14 16.10
N ASN A 97 4.56 -10.35 14.95
CA ASN A 97 4.34 -11.68 14.35
C ASN A 97 4.99 -11.79 12.95
N LYS A 98 6.21 -12.29 12.91
CA LYS A 98 7.03 -12.36 11.68
C LYS A 98 6.54 -13.38 10.66
N ASP A 99 5.71 -14.34 11.06
CA ASP A 99 5.21 -15.42 10.21
C ASP A 99 3.82 -15.08 9.61
N GLU A 100 3.34 -13.88 9.87
CA GLU A 100 2.02 -13.44 9.43
C GLU A 100 2.03 -13.05 7.95
N LYS A 101 1.28 -13.77 7.12
CA LYS A 101 1.17 -13.51 5.68
C LYS A 101 0.27 -12.31 5.40
N LEU A 102 0.79 -11.12 5.64
CA LEU A 102 0.10 -9.85 5.46
C LEU A 102 0.90 -8.92 4.55
N VAL A 103 0.29 -8.50 3.45
CA VAL A 103 0.82 -7.50 2.54
C VAL A 103 0.08 -6.18 2.76
N ILE A 104 0.81 -5.15 3.14
CA ILE A 104 0.31 -3.78 3.34
C ILE A 104 0.68 -2.96 2.12
N VAL A 105 -0.30 -2.54 1.34
CA VAL A 105 -0.10 -1.64 0.19
C VAL A 105 -0.38 -0.21 0.66
N VAL A 106 0.66 0.60 0.73
CA VAL A 106 0.54 2.04 1.02
C VAL A 106 0.40 2.78 -0.30
N ASN A 107 -0.80 3.31 -0.56
CA ASN A 107 -1.06 4.17 -1.70
C ASN A 107 -0.71 5.61 -1.32
N ASP A 108 0.48 6.04 -1.69
CA ASP A 108 1.04 7.34 -1.36
C ASP A 108 0.87 8.32 -2.52
N ASN A 109 0.01 9.32 -2.31
CA ASN A 109 -0.16 10.45 -3.22
C ASN A 109 0.04 11.82 -2.53
N GLU A 110 0.65 11.80 -1.33
CA GLU A 110 0.99 12.96 -0.49
C GLU A 110 -0.22 13.79 -0.03
N ARG A 111 -1.44 13.26 -0.20
CA ARG A 111 -2.62 14.08 0.01
C ARG A 111 -3.86 13.29 0.38
N SER A 112 -4.64 13.84 1.32
CA SER A 112 -6.05 13.48 1.46
C SER A 112 -6.93 14.66 1.01
N TYR A 113 -7.65 15.37 1.87
CA TYR A 113 -8.29 16.66 1.55
C TYR A 113 -7.23 17.75 1.33
N SER A 114 -6.23 17.77 2.19
CA SER A 114 -5.07 18.64 2.15
C SER A 114 -3.78 17.82 2.08
N PRO A 115 -2.62 18.43 1.81
CA PRO A 115 -1.35 17.73 1.89
C PRO A 115 -1.18 17.01 3.23
N THR A 116 -0.71 15.76 3.19
CA THR A 116 -0.41 14.98 4.39
C THR A 116 0.76 15.62 5.13
N ILE A 117 0.62 15.84 6.43
CA ILE A 117 1.62 16.53 7.27
C ILE A 117 2.09 15.63 8.41
N GLY A 118 3.22 16.01 9.03
CA GLY A 118 3.79 15.33 10.20
C GLY A 118 5.01 14.49 9.87
N GLY A 119 5.60 13.88 10.90
CA GLY A 119 6.84 13.11 10.77
C GLY A 119 6.76 11.95 9.80
N LEU A 120 5.62 11.24 9.76
CA LEU A 120 5.42 10.15 8.80
C LEU A 120 5.35 10.66 7.37
N ALA A 121 4.63 11.77 7.11
CA ALA A 121 4.57 12.37 5.78
C ALA A 121 5.97 12.80 5.30
N THR A 122 6.75 13.44 6.18
CA THR A 122 8.15 13.78 5.90
C THR A 122 8.99 12.54 5.60
N TYR A 123 8.80 11.47 6.35
CA TYR A 123 9.49 10.21 6.14
C TYR A 123 9.14 9.57 4.78
N LEU A 124 7.86 9.46 4.44
CA LEU A 124 7.41 8.94 3.14
C LEU A 124 7.91 9.82 1.98
N SER A 125 7.87 11.15 2.12
CA SER A 125 8.43 12.09 1.15
C SER A 125 9.94 11.89 0.96
N THR A 126 10.68 11.61 2.02
CA THR A 126 12.11 11.27 1.93
C THR A 126 12.32 9.97 1.15
N LEU A 127 11.51 8.95 1.38
CA LEU A 127 11.56 7.69 0.63
C LEU A 127 11.30 7.89 -0.87
N ARG A 128 10.35 8.77 -1.23
CA ARG A 128 10.04 9.14 -2.62
C ARG A 128 11.20 9.80 -3.33
N THR A 129 11.88 10.72 -2.65
CA THR A 129 12.90 11.61 -3.25
C THR A 129 14.29 11.00 -3.30
N THR A 130 14.49 9.83 -2.72
CA THR A 130 15.80 9.18 -2.66
C THR A 130 16.16 8.56 -4.02
N ARG A 131 16.55 9.41 -4.96
CA ARG A 131 17.06 9.00 -6.30
C ARG A 131 18.26 8.04 -6.24
N GLY A 132 18.96 7.97 -5.13
CA GLY A 132 20.06 7.03 -4.93
C GLY A 132 19.60 5.57 -4.90
N TYR A 133 18.36 5.32 -4.48
CA TYR A 133 17.80 3.97 -4.39
C TYR A 133 17.48 3.36 -5.77
N GLU A 134 16.88 4.10 -6.67
CA GLU A 134 16.64 3.63 -8.04
C GLU A 134 17.94 3.30 -8.76
N LYS A 135 18.94 4.20 -8.69
CA LYS A 135 20.27 3.96 -9.27
C LYS A 135 20.97 2.75 -8.63
N PHE A 136 20.78 2.54 -7.33
CA PHE A 136 21.37 1.39 -6.62
C PHE A 136 20.69 0.08 -7.01
N LEU A 137 19.36 0.07 -7.18
CA LEU A 137 18.63 -1.11 -7.67
C LEU A 137 19.00 -1.45 -9.12
N ASP A 138 19.12 -0.45 -9.98
CA ASP A 138 19.53 -0.64 -11.38
C ASP A 138 20.97 -1.08 -11.48
N TRP A 139 21.85 -0.55 -10.65
CA TRP A 139 23.24 -1.02 -10.53
C TRP A 139 23.28 -2.47 -10.01
N GLY A 140 22.50 -2.81 -8.98
CA GLY A 140 22.40 -4.17 -8.42
C GLY A 140 21.88 -5.19 -9.43
N LYS A 141 20.86 -4.83 -10.23
CA LYS A 141 20.36 -5.64 -11.35
C LYS A 141 21.44 -5.83 -12.41
N GLY A 142 22.12 -4.78 -12.80
CA GLY A 142 23.18 -4.81 -13.81
C GLY A 142 24.40 -5.64 -13.40
N VAL A 143 24.67 -5.74 -12.09
CA VAL A 143 25.76 -6.60 -11.54
C VAL A 143 25.31 -8.07 -11.49
N LEU A 144 24.04 -8.35 -11.12
CA LEU A 144 23.48 -9.71 -11.09
C LEU A 144 23.33 -10.32 -12.49
N GLU A 145 22.99 -9.53 -13.50
CA GLU A 145 22.84 -9.99 -14.88
C GLU A 145 24.19 -10.28 -15.58
N LYS A 146 25.29 -9.69 -15.09
CA LYS A 146 26.62 -9.79 -15.70
C LYS A 146 27.59 -10.74 -15.02
N THR A 147 27.20 -11.37 -13.89
CA THR A 147 28.12 -12.25 -13.15
C THR A 147 27.62 -13.69 -13.20
N PRO A 148 28.31 -14.60 -13.91
CA PRO A 148 28.02 -16.02 -13.82
C PRO A 148 28.45 -16.52 -12.44
N VAL A 149 27.49 -17.14 -11.76
CA VAL A 149 27.57 -17.95 -10.54
C VAL A 149 28.95 -18.03 -9.87
N VAL A 150 29.16 -17.22 -8.83
CA VAL A 150 30.25 -17.42 -7.87
C VAL A 150 29.66 -17.45 -6.46
N GLY A 151 29.97 -18.54 -5.79
CA GLY A 151 29.32 -19.15 -4.63
C GLY A 151 29.05 -18.34 -3.37
N GLN A 152 28.36 -18.99 -2.43
CA GLN A 152 27.79 -18.56 -1.15
C GLN A 152 28.64 -17.61 -0.26
N PRO A 153 29.97 -17.61 -0.18
CA PRO A 153 30.71 -16.70 0.72
C PRO A 153 30.64 -15.22 0.30
N ILE A 154 30.44 -14.91 -0.97
CA ILE A 154 30.30 -13.53 -1.45
C ILE A 154 28.92 -12.98 -1.08
N TYR A 155 27.90 -13.83 -1.00
CA TYR A 155 26.54 -13.45 -0.60
C TYR A 155 26.47 -12.94 0.84
N GLU A 156 27.16 -13.59 1.79
CA GLU A 156 27.19 -13.18 3.20
C GLU A 156 27.99 -11.88 3.42
N THR A 157 29.11 -11.73 2.72
CA THR A 157 29.92 -10.49 2.80
C THR A 157 29.21 -9.30 2.16
N LEU A 158 28.51 -9.51 1.05
CA LEU A 158 27.65 -8.49 0.43
C LEU A 158 26.42 -8.19 1.27
N HIS A 159 25.89 -9.14 2.05
CA HIS A 159 24.77 -8.91 2.97
C HIS A 159 25.17 -8.03 4.16
N GLY A 160 26.35 -8.23 4.72
CA GLY A 160 26.89 -7.39 5.78
C GLY A 160 27.24 -5.96 5.31
N MET A 161 27.86 -5.83 4.13
CA MET A 161 28.10 -4.52 3.52
C MET A 161 26.80 -3.81 3.08
N LYS A 162 25.79 -4.56 2.56
CA LYS A 162 24.47 -4.03 2.25
C LYS A 162 23.82 -3.38 3.44
N LYS A 163 23.89 -3.99 4.63
CA LYS A 163 23.27 -3.43 5.84
C LYS A 163 23.91 -2.10 6.23
N GLY A 164 25.24 -2.02 6.28
CA GLY A 164 25.95 -0.79 6.64
C GLY A 164 25.80 0.34 5.61
N ILE A 165 25.76 0.04 4.32
CA ILE A 165 25.55 1.06 3.26
C ILE A 165 24.06 1.45 3.20
N LYS A 166 23.14 0.50 3.44
CA LYS A 166 21.70 0.73 3.47
C LYS A 166 21.31 1.70 4.59
N ASP A 167 21.88 1.55 5.76
CA ASP A 167 21.63 2.41 6.92
C ASP A 167 22.15 3.85 6.73
N ILE A 168 23.15 4.05 5.86
CA ILE A 168 23.72 5.38 5.55
C ILE A 168 23.00 6.07 4.38
N VAL A 169 22.44 5.31 3.44
CA VAL A 169 21.95 5.83 2.15
C VAL A 169 20.42 5.73 2.01
N ALA A 170 19.74 4.89 2.79
CA ALA A 170 18.32 4.64 2.61
C ALA A 170 17.51 4.82 3.90
N PRO A 171 16.62 5.81 3.96
CA PRO A 171 15.76 6.07 5.11
C PRO A 171 14.64 5.03 5.29
N GLN A 172 14.81 3.80 4.82
CA GLN A 172 13.83 2.71 4.92
C GLN A 172 13.74 2.08 6.31
N GLY A 173 14.66 2.47 7.22
CA GLY A 173 14.89 1.81 8.51
C GLY A 173 13.63 1.67 9.37
N MET A 174 12.76 2.67 9.40
CA MET A 174 11.63 2.69 10.33
C MET A 174 10.74 1.43 10.25
N PHE A 175 10.31 1.01 9.06
CA PHE A 175 9.45 -0.18 8.93
C PHE A 175 10.25 -1.48 9.10
N GLU A 176 11.48 -1.53 8.60
CA GLU A 176 12.35 -2.69 8.75
C GLU A 176 12.83 -2.85 10.21
N ASP A 177 13.08 -1.77 10.92
CA ASP A 177 13.41 -1.78 12.36
C ASP A 177 12.25 -2.26 13.22
N LEU A 178 11.01 -1.98 12.82
CA LEU A 178 9.82 -2.59 13.40
C LEU A 178 9.71 -4.10 13.10
N GLY A 179 10.37 -4.60 12.07
CA GLY A 179 10.29 -6.01 11.65
C GLY A 179 9.34 -6.25 10.46
N ILE A 180 8.88 -5.20 9.79
CA ILE A 180 8.05 -5.26 8.60
C ILE A 180 8.95 -5.06 7.37
N LYS A 181 8.95 -6.03 6.44
CA LYS A 181 9.74 -5.92 5.22
C LYS A 181 9.21 -4.78 4.34
N TYR A 182 10.11 -3.93 3.87
CA TYR A 182 9.75 -2.82 2.99
C TYR A 182 10.12 -3.11 1.53
N PHE A 183 9.14 -2.91 0.63
CA PHE A 183 9.30 -2.94 -0.83
C PHE A 183 8.85 -1.61 -1.42
N GLY A 184 9.73 -0.93 -2.11
CA GLY A 184 9.41 0.33 -2.76
C GLY A 184 10.54 1.37 -2.71
N PRO A 185 10.22 2.60 -3.14
CA PRO A 185 8.94 2.99 -3.73
C PRO A 185 8.71 2.38 -5.13
N VAL A 186 7.46 2.04 -5.45
CA VAL A 186 7.03 1.48 -6.74
C VAL A 186 6.17 2.51 -7.46
N ASP A 187 6.36 2.68 -8.78
CA ASP A 187 5.45 3.51 -9.59
C ASP A 187 4.06 2.87 -9.63
N GLY A 188 3.09 3.53 -9.00
CA GLY A 188 1.70 3.08 -8.90
C GLY A 188 0.92 3.19 -10.21
N HIS A 189 1.50 3.72 -11.26
CA HIS A 189 0.94 3.79 -12.60
C HIS A 189 1.59 2.79 -13.58
N ASP A 190 2.61 2.06 -13.13
CA ASP A 190 3.16 0.89 -13.83
C ASP A 190 2.56 -0.40 -13.27
N ILE A 191 1.53 -0.93 -13.95
CA ILE A 191 0.83 -2.16 -13.55
C ILE A 191 1.81 -3.33 -13.39
N SER A 192 2.77 -3.47 -14.31
CA SER A 192 3.73 -4.56 -14.27
C SER A 192 4.70 -4.45 -13.09
N ALA A 193 5.08 -3.22 -12.71
CA ALA A 193 5.92 -3.01 -11.52
C ALA A 193 5.15 -3.35 -10.24
N ILE A 194 3.87 -2.94 -10.14
CA ILE A 194 3.00 -3.27 -9.00
C ILE A 194 2.83 -4.80 -8.92
N GLU A 195 2.50 -5.47 -10.01
CA GLU A 195 2.30 -6.92 -10.04
C GLU A 195 3.55 -7.66 -9.53
N ARG A 196 4.73 -7.32 -10.05
CA ARG A 196 6.00 -7.91 -9.58
C ARG A 196 6.24 -7.67 -8.09
N ALA A 197 5.98 -6.46 -7.61
CA ALA A 197 6.14 -6.12 -6.18
C ALA A 197 5.20 -6.92 -5.29
N LEU A 198 3.92 -7.05 -5.69
CA LEU A 198 2.91 -7.81 -4.95
C LEU A 198 3.20 -9.32 -4.94
N LEU A 199 3.67 -9.89 -6.06
CA LEU A 199 4.10 -11.29 -6.12
C LEU A 199 5.28 -11.52 -5.19
N SER A 200 6.30 -10.67 -5.25
CA SER A 200 7.48 -10.75 -4.36
C SER A 200 7.09 -10.59 -2.89
N ALA A 201 6.13 -9.72 -2.57
CA ALA A 201 5.63 -9.52 -1.22
C ALA A 201 4.88 -10.76 -0.71
N LYS A 202 4.04 -11.37 -1.55
CA LYS A 202 3.34 -12.62 -1.23
C LYS A 202 4.31 -13.77 -0.96
N ASP A 203 5.35 -13.90 -1.79
CA ASP A 203 6.34 -14.98 -1.70
C ASP A 203 7.28 -14.83 -0.49
N PHE A 204 7.39 -13.62 0.06
CA PHE A 204 8.21 -13.37 1.25
C PHE A 204 7.70 -14.14 2.47
N GLY A 205 6.39 -14.32 2.60
CA GLY A 205 5.77 -15.19 3.62
C GLY A 205 5.67 -14.60 5.03
N GLY A 206 6.02 -13.34 5.23
CA GLY A 206 5.87 -12.56 6.46
C GLY A 206 5.19 -11.22 6.19
N PRO A 207 5.12 -10.31 7.18
CA PRO A 207 4.55 -8.99 6.99
C PRO A 207 5.43 -8.12 6.07
N VAL A 208 4.81 -7.60 5.01
CA VAL A 208 5.47 -6.77 3.99
C VAL A 208 4.69 -5.50 3.76
N LEU A 209 5.39 -4.37 3.69
CA LEU A 209 4.85 -3.10 3.25
C LEU A 209 5.32 -2.82 1.82
N VAL A 210 4.39 -2.69 0.89
CA VAL A 210 4.62 -2.25 -0.49
C VAL A 210 4.24 -0.78 -0.61
N HIS A 211 5.23 0.08 -0.78
CA HIS A 211 5.03 1.52 -0.93
C HIS A 211 4.82 1.88 -2.39
N VAL A 212 3.62 2.32 -2.72
CA VAL A 212 3.19 2.63 -4.09
C VAL A 212 2.95 4.12 -4.23
N ILE A 213 3.66 4.75 -5.16
CA ILE A 213 3.53 6.18 -5.43
C ILE A 213 2.51 6.39 -6.55
N THR A 214 1.49 7.19 -6.27
CA THR A 214 0.47 7.57 -7.25
C THR A 214 0.30 9.07 -7.36
N GLU A 215 -0.27 9.52 -8.47
CA GLU A 215 -0.69 10.89 -8.70
C GLU A 215 -2.20 10.99 -8.55
N LYS A 216 -2.67 11.77 -7.58
CA LYS A 216 -4.10 11.96 -7.34
C LYS A 216 -4.75 12.70 -8.52
N GLY A 217 -5.85 12.13 -9.04
CA GLY A 217 -6.56 12.69 -10.19
C GLY A 217 -5.99 12.31 -11.55
N ARG A 218 -4.92 11.51 -11.63
CA ARG A 218 -4.31 11.10 -12.89
C ARG A 218 -5.34 10.48 -13.84
N GLY A 219 -5.30 10.92 -15.10
CA GLY A 219 -6.25 10.51 -16.12
C GLY A 219 -7.48 11.43 -16.25
N HIS A 220 -7.69 12.33 -15.27
CA HIS A 220 -8.79 13.30 -15.29
C HIS A 220 -8.24 14.71 -15.08
N ALA A 221 -8.02 15.45 -16.18
CA ALA A 221 -7.38 16.76 -16.13
C ALA A 221 -8.05 17.75 -15.16
N PRO A 222 -9.39 17.83 -15.03
CA PRO A 222 -10.00 18.69 -14.02
C PRO A 222 -9.57 18.37 -12.60
N ALA A 223 -9.44 17.08 -12.24
CA ALA A 223 -9.00 16.69 -10.90
C ALA A 223 -7.50 16.95 -10.67
N VAL A 224 -6.66 16.75 -11.70
CA VAL A 224 -5.22 17.05 -11.61
C VAL A 224 -4.99 18.54 -11.40
N ASN A 225 -5.80 19.39 -12.05
CA ASN A 225 -5.67 20.85 -12.00
C ASN A 225 -6.41 21.50 -10.83
N ASP A 226 -7.22 20.74 -10.09
CA ASP A 226 -7.89 21.24 -8.89
C ASP A 226 -6.87 21.42 -7.76
N GLU A 227 -6.56 22.68 -7.43
CA GLU A 227 -5.61 23.03 -6.37
C GLU A 227 -6.18 22.80 -4.96
N ALA A 228 -7.50 22.83 -4.80
CA ALA A 228 -8.15 22.72 -3.50
C ALA A 228 -8.03 21.30 -2.94
N GLU A 229 -8.72 20.35 -3.51
CA GLU A 229 -8.83 18.98 -2.97
C GLU A 229 -8.50 17.88 -3.98
N LYS A 230 -8.19 18.22 -5.22
CA LYS A 230 -8.02 17.27 -6.34
C LYS A 230 -9.19 16.29 -6.44
N PHE A 231 -10.38 16.83 -6.35
CA PHE A 231 -11.64 16.07 -6.36
C PHE A 231 -11.70 14.97 -5.29
N HIS A 232 -11.13 15.22 -4.11
CA HIS A 232 -11.22 14.24 -3.01
C HIS A 232 -12.66 14.01 -2.55
N ALA A 233 -13.42 15.07 -2.43
CA ALA A 233 -14.84 15.00 -2.11
C ALA A 233 -15.60 15.98 -3.04
N VAL A 234 -16.17 15.44 -4.09
CA VAL A 234 -17.03 16.19 -5.00
C VAL A 234 -18.49 15.92 -4.69
N GLY A 235 -19.31 16.98 -4.78
CA GLY A 235 -20.76 16.88 -4.75
C GLY A 235 -21.31 16.29 -6.06
N VAL A 236 -22.58 16.54 -6.33
CA VAL A 236 -23.17 16.21 -7.62
C VAL A 236 -22.50 17.08 -8.67
N VAL A 237 -21.84 16.44 -9.63
CA VAL A 237 -21.23 17.15 -10.77
C VAL A 237 -22.27 17.33 -11.83
N ASP A 238 -22.52 18.60 -12.22
CA ASP A 238 -23.29 18.90 -13.41
C ASP A 238 -22.36 18.75 -14.62
N ALA A 239 -22.70 17.83 -15.53
CA ALA A 239 -21.90 17.54 -16.72
C ALA A 239 -21.95 18.67 -17.78
N GLU A 240 -22.87 19.65 -17.60
CA GLU A 240 -23.07 20.75 -18.55
C GLU A 240 -22.36 22.05 -18.11
N THR A 241 -21.90 22.13 -16.85
CA THR A 241 -21.14 23.26 -16.28
C THR A 241 -19.76 22.81 -15.77
#